data_1d818efdf24ddeddc202d35a5f4af979
#
_entry.id   1d818efdf24ddeddc202d35a5f4af979
#
_cell.length_a   1.000
_cell.length_b   1.000
_cell.length_c   1.000
_cell.angle_alpha   90.00
_cell.angle_beta   90.00
_cell.angle_gamma   90.00
#
_symmetry.space_group_name_H-M   'P 1'
#
loop_
_entity.id
_entity.type
_entity.pdbx_description
1 polymer ?
#
loop_
_entity_poly.entity_id
_entity_poly.type
_entity_poly.pdbx_seq_one_letter_code
_entity_poly.pdbx_strand_id
1 'polypeptide(L)'
;MNRITNVSELDAAVKQAEEMLHADSHRILVCAGTGCLAGGSQKIYDRFCEMAKQSEGVKVEFVPEAEDTVIKESCHVGVKKSGCHGFCEMGPLVRIEPYNYIYIKVKEEDCEEIFNETILHGRPVERLMYHKDGVVYRQQEEIPFYKKQTRLVLKNCGHIDAENINEYLAVGGYQALRKVLFTMEPRR
;
A
#
# COMPACT_ATOMS: atom_id res chain seq x y z
N MET A 1 -13.01 15.37 9.64
CA MET A 1 -14.21 14.49 9.55
C MET A 1 -15.27 15.05 10.49
N ASN A 2 -16.51 15.21 10.04
CA ASN A 2 -17.61 15.64 10.91
C ASN A 2 -18.00 14.48 11.86
N ARG A 3 -18.64 14.84 12.99
CA ARG A 3 -19.14 13.85 13.93
C ARG A 3 -20.21 12.97 13.27
N ILE A 4 -20.03 11.67 13.24
CA ILE A 4 -20.99 10.69 12.76
C ILE A 4 -22.01 10.44 13.87
N THR A 5 -23.31 10.62 13.59
CA THR A 5 -24.39 10.54 14.58
C THR A 5 -25.40 9.43 14.29
N ASN A 6 -25.39 8.87 13.08
CA ASN A 6 -26.32 7.83 12.66
C ASN A 6 -25.68 6.87 11.62
N VAL A 7 -26.39 5.77 11.34
CA VAL A 7 -25.91 4.70 10.44
C VAL A 7 -25.71 5.20 9.02
N SER A 8 -26.61 6.04 8.51
CA SER A 8 -26.53 6.55 7.14
C SER A 8 -25.29 7.41 6.92
N GLU A 9 -24.91 8.22 7.92
CA GLU A 9 -23.67 9.01 7.89
C GLU A 9 -22.42 8.10 7.92
N LEU A 10 -22.48 7.01 8.70
CA LEU A 10 -21.39 6.03 8.71
C LEU A 10 -21.26 5.33 7.34
N ASP A 11 -22.37 4.90 6.75
CA ASP A 11 -22.37 4.23 5.45
C ASP A 11 -21.85 5.17 4.34
N ALA A 12 -22.23 6.45 4.38
CA ALA A 12 -21.72 7.46 3.46
C ALA A 12 -20.21 7.69 3.65
N ALA A 13 -19.75 7.75 4.89
CA ALA A 13 -18.31 7.89 5.19
C ALA A 13 -17.49 6.67 4.73
N VAL A 14 -18.01 5.46 4.90
CA VAL A 14 -17.38 4.23 4.40
C VAL A 14 -17.26 4.25 2.88
N LYS A 15 -18.36 4.56 2.18
CA LYS A 15 -18.36 4.65 0.71
C LYS A 15 -17.35 5.67 0.19
N GLN A 16 -17.34 6.87 0.77
CA GLN A 16 -16.35 7.90 0.42
C GLN A 16 -14.92 7.43 0.68
N ALA A 17 -14.68 6.72 1.79
CA ALA A 17 -13.37 6.19 2.14
C ALA A 17 -12.90 5.10 1.16
N GLU A 18 -13.81 4.23 0.69
CA GLU A 18 -13.54 3.22 -0.36
C GLU A 18 -13.17 3.88 -1.69
N GLU A 19 -13.93 4.92 -2.10
CA GLU A 19 -13.63 5.68 -3.31
C GLU A 19 -12.24 6.35 -3.22
N MET A 20 -11.91 6.94 -2.07
CA MET A 20 -10.59 7.55 -1.84
C MET A 20 -9.45 6.53 -1.82
N LEU A 21 -9.68 5.33 -1.28
CA LEU A 21 -8.65 4.28 -1.22
C LEU A 21 -8.24 3.81 -2.62
N HIS A 22 -9.18 3.83 -3.57
CA HIS A 22 -8.99 3.39 -4.95
C HIS A 22 -8.80 4.55 -5.96
N ALA A 23 -8.65 5.79 -5.47
CA ALA A 23 -8.49 6.96 -6.34
C ALA A 23 -7.11 7.02 -7.00
N ASP A 24 -6.08 6.47 -6.34
CA ASP A 24 -4.72 6.45 -6.87
C ASP A 24 -4.55 5.28 -7.85
N SER A 25 -4.03 5.54 -9.04
CA SER A 25 -3.69 4.48 -10.02
C SER A 25 -2.51 3.63 -9.56
N HIS A 26 -1.58 4.26 -8.84
CA HIS A 26 -0.44 3.60 -8.20
C HIS A 26 -0.33 4.03 -6.74
N ARG A 27 0.00 3.07 -5.88
CA ARG A 27 0.23 3.33 -4.45
C ARG A 27 1.62 2.84 -4.06
N ILE A 28 2.41 3.74 -3.50
CA ILE A 28 3.72 3.45 -2.91
C ILE A 28 3.54 3.36 -1.40
N LEU A 29 3.61 2.15 -0.86
CA LEU A 29 3.43 1.87 0.56
C LEU A 29 4.80 1.68 1.21
N VAL A 30 5.26 2.67 1.95
CA VAL A 30 6.55 2.63 2.67
C VAL A 30 6.32 2.13 4.10
N CYS A 31 6.99 1.08 4.50
CA CYS A 31 6.85 0.51 5.84
C CYS A 31 7.27 1.51 6.92
N ALA A 32 6.34 1.88 7.79
CA ALA A 32 6.56 2.77 8.93
C ALA A 32 6.70 2.02 10.27
N GLY A 33 6.96 0.72 10.25
CA GLY A 33 7.33 -0.02 11.46
C GLY A 33 8.65 0.47 12.05
N THR A 34 8.81 0.41 13.37
CA THR A 34 9.95 0.96 14.13
C THR A 34 11.32 0.55 13.55
N GLY A 35 11.47 -0.73 13.14
CA GLY A 35 12.72 -1.21 12.54
C GLY A 35 13.01 -0.57 11.19
N CYS A 36 12.00 -0.38 10.35
CA CYS A 36 12.16 0.28 9.06
C CYS A 36 12.43 1.79 9.22
N LEU A 37 11.78 2.45 10.19
CA LEU A 37 12.05 3.86 10.51
C LEU A 37 13.49 4.05 10.99
N ALA A 38 13.99 3.17 11.86
CA ALA A 38 15.39 3.19 12.29
C ALA A 38 16.35 2.93 11.11
N GLY A 39 15.94 2.16 10.10
CA GLY A 39 16.67 1.92 8.87
C GLY A 39 16.54 3.03 7.81
N GLY A 40 15.85 4.14 8.11
CA GLY A 40 15.77 5.32 7.23
C GLY A 40 14.53 5.35 6.33
N SER A 41 13.48 4.56 6.59
CA SER A 41 12.27 4.56 5.75
C SER A 41 11.55 5.90 5.69
N GLN A 42 11.75 6.80 6.67
CA GLN A 42 11.23 8.16 6.60
C GLN A 42 11.81 8.94 5.40
N LYS A 43 13.11 8.86 5.17
CA LYS A 43 13.75 9.52 4.01
C LYS A 43 13.26 8.98 2.69
N ILE A 44 13.06 7.65 2.63
CA ILE A 44 12.48 6.97 1.46
C ILE A 44 11.08 7.50 1.18
N TYR A 45 10.24 7.61 2.22
CA TYR A 45 8.90 8.17 2.12
C TYR A 45 8.92 9.62 1.60
N ASP A 46 9.75 10.47 2.21
CA ASP A 46 9.87 11.88 1.84
C ASP A 46 10.33 12.03 0.38
N ARG A 47 11.30 11.21 -0.06
CA ARG A 47 11.80 11.20 -1.44
C ARG A 47 10.71 10.80 -2.44
N PHE A 48 9.93 9.75 -2.16
CA PHE A 48 8.81 9.39 -3.01
C PHE A 48 7.72 10.46 -3.05
N CYS A 49 7.44 11.14 -1.93
CA CYS A 49 6.50 12.27 -1.91
C CYS A 49 6.95 13.43 -2.80
N GLU A 50 8.26 13.75 -2.83
CA GLU A 50 8.82 14.77 -3.72
C GLU A 50 8.65 14.37 -5.19
N MET A 51 8.97 13.12 -5.53
CA MET A 51 8.88 12.61 -6.89
C MET A 51 7.43 12.55 -7.38
N ALA A 52 6.50 12.09 -6.54
CA ALA A 52 5.07 12.05 -6.86
C ALA A 52 4.52 13.45 -7.16
N LYS A 53 4.89 14.47 -6.36
CA LYS A 53 4.50 15.87 -6.62
C LYS A 53 5.05 16.41 -7.94
N GLN A 54 6.27 16.01 -8.31
CA GLN A 54 6.90 16.45 -9.57
C GLN A 54 6.28 15.75 -10.79
N SER A 55 5.68 14.58 -10.60
CA SER A 55 5.07 13.76 -11.65
C SER A 55 3.57 14.04 -11.86
N GLU A 56 2.94 14.93 -11.08
CA GLU A 56 1.56 15.33 -11.31
C GLU A 56 1.36 15.84 -12.74
N GLY A 57 0.60 15.06 -13.54
CA GLY A 57 0.37 15.35 -14.98
C GLY A 57 1.27 14.57 -15.94
N VAL A 58 2.17 13.71 -15.47
CA VAL A 58 2.94 12.80 -16.33
C VAL A 58 2.01 11.69 -16.83
N LYS A 59 1.93 11.54 -18.16
CA LYS A 59 1.19 10.43 -18.79
C LYS A 59 2.04 9.17 -18.70
N VAL A 60 1.54 8.15 -18.02
CA VAL A 60 2.17 6.83 -17.95
C VAL A 60 1.77 6.03 -19.19
N GLU A 61 2.74 5.49 -19.91
CA GLU A 61 2.49 4.55 -21.00
C GLU A 61 2.51 3.13 -20.43
N PHE A 62 1.34 2.51 -20.30
CA PHE A 62 1.23 1.09 -20.02
C PHE A 62 1.44 0.31 -21.32
N VAL A 63 2.42 -0.57 -21.33
CA VAL A 63 2.55 -1.63 -22.35
C VAL A 63 2.13 -2.94 -21.67
N PRO A 64 0.89 -3.42 -21.87
CA PRO A 64 0.54 -4.77 -21.46
C PRO A 64 1.40 -5.79 -22.21
N GLU A 65 1.85 -6.86 -21.54
CA GLU A 65 2.59 -7.96 -22.17
C GLU A 65 1.78 -8.72 -23.26
N ALA A 66 0.53 -8.35 -23.51
CA ALA A 66 -0.33 -8.88 -24.55
C ALA A 66 -1.18 -7.76 -25.17
N GLU A 67 -0.89 -7.50 -26.44
CA GLU A 67 -1.63 -6.66 -27.39
C GLU A 67 -1.43 -5.12 -27.36
N ASP A 68 -1.21 -4.56 -28.56
CA ASP A 68 -0.86 -3.20 -28.97
C ASP A 68 -1.81 -2.06 -28.57
N THR A 69 -2.30 -2.02 -27.35
CA THR A 69 -3.10 -0.88 -26.86
C THR A 69 -2.36 -0.11 -25.79
N VAL A 70 -1.72 0.98 -26.20
CA VAL A 70 -1.16 1.99 -25.28
C VAL A 70 -2.30 2.75 -24.63
N ILE A 71 -2.60 2.45 -23.37
CA ILE A 71 -3.56 3.22 -22.58
C ILE A 71 -2.80 4.39 -21.94
N LYS A 72 -3.11 5.61 -22.37
CA LYS A 72 -2.58 6.85 -21.79
C LYS A 72 -3.52 7.33 -20.70
N GLU A 73 -3.26 6.94 -19.45
CA GLU A 73 -3.97 7.48 -18.30
C GLU A 73 -3.12 8.51 -17.54
N SER A 74 -3.77 9.50 -16.94
CA SER A 74 -3.10 10.41 -15.99
C SER A 74 -2.72 9.61 -14.76
N CYS A 75 -1.42 9.52 -14.45
CA CYS A 75 -0.94 8.78 -13.29
C CYS A 75 -1.16 9.60 -12.01
N HIS A 76 -2.03 9.11 -11.15
CA HIS A 76 -2.12 9.56 -9.76
C HIS A 76 -1.33 8.58 -8.89
N VAL A 77 -0.22 9.07 -8.30
CA VAL A 77 0.64 8.27 -7.42
C VAL A 77 0.38 8.67 -5.96
N GLY A 78 -0.23 7.78 -5.21
CA GLY A 78 -0.38 7.94 -3.77
C GLY A 78 0.84 7.39 -3.02
N VAL A 79 1.50 8.22 -2.21
CA VAL A 79 2.60 7.78 -1.32
C VAL A 79 2.08 7.74 0.10
N LYS A 80 2.18 6.57 0.75
CA LYS A 80 1.59 6.34 2.07
C LYS A 80 2.54 5.59 3.00
N LYS A 81 2.41 5.85 4.29
CA LYS A 81 3.09 5.08 5.33
C LYS A 81 2.25 3.87 5.68
N SER A 82 2.69 2.68 5.33
CA SER A 82 1.99 1.45 5.71
C SER A 82 2.33 1.01 7.14
N GLY A 83 1.45 0.22 7.74
CA GLY A 83 1.77 -0.51 8.96
C GLY A 83 2.91 -1.51 8.74
N CYS A 84 3.40 -2.09 9.84
CA CYS A 84 4.54 -3.01 9.80
C CYS A 84 4.23 -4.28 9.00
N HIS A 85 5.06 -4.58 8.01
CA HIS A 85 4.96 -5.83 7.22
C HIS A 85 5.40 -7.08 7.99
N GLY A 86 6.09 -6.92 9.14
CA GLY A 86 6.58 -8.05 9.95
C GLY A 86 7.85 -8.72 9.43
N PHE A 87 8.58 -8.07 8.51
CA PHE A 87 9.81 -8.60 7.92
C PHE A 87 10.99 -7.63 8.14
N CYS A 88 11.17 -7.20 9.38
CA CYS A 88 12.12 -6.15 9.76
C CYS A 88 13.58 -6.45 9.38
N GLU A 89 13.98 -7.72 9.34
CA GLU A 89 15.32 -8.14 8.90
C GLU A 89 15.63 -7.71 7.45
N MET A 90 14.58 -7.60 6.63
CA MET A 90 14.66 -7.20 5.22
C MET A 90 14.27 -5.72 5.00
N GLY A 91 14.08 -4.96 6.08
CA GLY A 91 13.75 -3.54 5.98
C GLY A 91 14.94 -2.65 5.58
N PRO A 92 14.66 -1.44 5.12
CA PRO A 92 13.35 -0.82 4.82
C PRO A 92 12.60 -1.51 3.68
N LEU A 93 11.26 -1.60 3.83
CA LEU A 93 10.39 -2.26 2.86
C LEU A 93 9.53 -1.23 2.13
N VAL A 94 9.37 -1.42 0.82
CA VAL A 94 8.48 -0.64 -0.03
C VAL A 94 7.61 -1.59 -0.84
N ARG A 95 6.28 -1.41 -0.80
CA ARG A 95 5.33 -2.16 -1.62
C ARG A 95 4.72 -1.24 -2.66
N ILE A 96 4.59 -1.73 -3.89
CA ILE A 96 4.01 -0.99 -5.01
C ILE A 96 2.74 -1.70 -5.48
N GLU A 97 1.63 -0.99 -5.44
CA GLU A 97 0.37 -1.43 -6.02
C GLU A 97 0.09 -0.69 -7.34
N PRO A 98 -0.58 -1.30 -8.32
CA PRO A 98 -1.34 -2.57 -8.27
C PRO A 98 -0.50 -3.85 -8.48
N TYR A 99 0.78 -3.76 -8.77
CA TYR A 99 1.64 -4.93 -9.08
C TYR A 99 1.88 -5.84 -7.89
N ASN A 100 1.65 -5.38 -6.65
CA ASN A 100 1.97 -6.06 -5.39
C ASN A 100 3.47 -6.37 -5.23
N TYR A 101 4.33 -5.68 -5.97
CA TYR A 101 5.78 -5.85 -5.82
C TYR A 101 6.24 -5.41 -4.44
N ILE A 102 7.08 -6.22 -3.80
CA ILE A 102 7.72 -5.88 -2.54
C ILE A 102 9.23 -5.75 -2.71
N TYR A 103 9.74 -4.57 -2.40
CA TYR A 103 11.16 -4.24 -2.41
C TYR A 103 11.72 -4.28 -0.99
N ILE A 104 12.90 -4.88 -0.83
CA ILE A 104 13.58 -5.07 0.44
C ILE A 104 14.87 -4.25 0.50
N LYS A 105 15.31 -3.90 1.72
CA LYS A 105 16.57 -3.17 1.97
C LYS A 105 16.72 -1.91 1.10
N VAL A 106 15.58 -1.27 0.84
CA VAL A 106 15.51 -0.07 -0.01
C VAL A 106 16.25 1.07 0.67
N LYS A 107 17.00 1.81 -0.13
CA LYS A 107 17.67 3.05 0.29
C LYS A 107 17.07 4.24 -0.45
N GLU A 108 17.39 5.45 0.03
CA GLU A 108 16.93 6.69 -0.60
C GLU A 108 17.38 6.78 -2.08
N GLU A 109 18.59 6.33 -2.38
CA GLU A 109 19.17 6.28 -3.74
C GLU A 109 18.41 5.35 -4.71
N ASP A 110 17.69 4.35 -4.20
CA ASP A 110 16.92 3.41 -5.00
C ASP A 110 15.56 3.97 -5.44
N CYS A 111 15.09 5.04 -4.80
CA CYS A 111 13.74 5.58 -5.05
C CYS A 111 13.55 6.01 -6.51
N GLU A 112 14.57 6.61 -7.12
CA GLU A 112 14.51 7.07 -8.50
C GLU A 112 14.36 5.89 -9.48
N GLU A 113 15.12 4.82 -9.29
CA GLU A 113 15.01 3.61 -10.11
C GLU A 113 13.65 2.93 -9.93
N ILE A 114 13.18 2.78 -8.68
CA ILE A 114 11.85 2.21 -8.41
C ILE A 114 10.76 3.04 -9.08
N PHE A 115 10.83 4.36 -8.97
CA PHE A 115 9.82 5.23 -9.54
C PHE A 115 9.81 5.14 -11.06
N ASN A 116 10.97 5.25 -11.71
CA ASN A 116 11.08 5.20 -13.16
C ASN A 116 10.71 3.82 -13.71
N GLU A 117 11.27 2.74 -13.17
CA GLU A 117 11.02 1.40 -13.70
C GLU A 117 9.63 0.89 -13.34
N THR A 118 9.21 1.04 -12.07
CA THR A 118 7.96 0.40 -11.64
C THR A 118 6.75 1.30 -11.82
N ILE A 119 6.83 2.57 -11.40
CA ILE A 119 5.66 3.46 -11.50
C ILE A 119 5.41 3.88 -12.94
N LEU A 120 6.46 4.30 -13.66
CA LEU A 120 6.29 4.83 -15.02
C LEU A 120 6.22 3.74 -16.10
N HIS A 121 6.88 2.60 -15.90
CA HIS A 121 6.99 1.55 -16.93
C HIS A 121 6.45 0.17 -16.52
N GLY A 122 5.97 -0.01 -15.29
CA GLY A 122 5.42 -1.29 -14.81
C GLY A 122 6.45 -2.41 -14.63
N ARG A 123 7.74 -2.12 -14.79
CA ARG A 123 8.81 -3.13 -14.71
C ARG A 123 9.32 -3.33 -13.31
N PRO A 124 9.56 -4.58 -12.85
CA PRO A 124 10.12 -4.84 -11.54
C PRO A 124 11.62 -4.52 -11.47
N VAL A 125 12.06 -3.94 -10.36
CA VAL A 125 13.49 -3.77 -10.03
C VAL A 125 13.97 -5.02 -9.31
N GLU A 126 14.35 -6.07 -10.05
CA GLU A 126 14.60 -7.40 -9.48
C GLU A 126 15.72 -7.42 -8.42
N ARG A 127 16.75 -6.58 -8.53
CA ARG A 127 17.84 -6.51 -7.54
C ARG A 127 17.37 -6.15 -6.13
N LEU A 128 16.22 -5.46 -6.01
CA LEU A 128 15.61 -5.07 -4.74
C LEU A 128 14.55 -6.04 -4.24
N MET A 129 14.29 -7.12 -4.97
CA MET A 129 13.33 -8.14 -4.55
C MET A 129 13.98 -9.18 -3.62
N TYR A 130 13.16 -9.99 -2.97
CA TYR A 130 13.65 -11.06 -2.12
C TYR A 130 14.12 -12.25 -2.97
N HIS A 131 15.38 -12.65 -2.75
CA HIS A 131 15.99 -13.77 -3.45
C HIS A 131 16.24 -14.91 -2.46
N LYS A 132 15.88 -16.13 -2.83
CA LYS A 132 16.21 -17.32 -2.08
C LYS A 132 16.33 -18.53 -3.00
N ASP A 133 17.38 -19.32 -2.85
CA ASP A 133 17.63 -20.57 -3.57
C ASP A 133 17.54 -20.39 -5.12
N GLY A 134 18.04 -19.27 -5.63
CA GLY A 134 18.00 -18.92 -7.06
C GLY A 134 16.65 -18.44 -7.58
N VAL A 135 15.65 -18.29 -6.71
CA VAL A 135 14.31 -17.79 -7.05
C VAL A 135 14.13 -16.35 -6.61
N VAL A 136 13.57 -15.52 -7.50
CA VAL A 136 13.17 -14.14 -7.22
C VAL A 136 11.68 -14.13 -6.83
N TYR A 137 11.37 -13.57 -5.67
CA TYR A 137 10.01 -13.44 -5.18
C TYR A 137 9.55 -11.99 -5.35
N ARG A 138 8.58 -11.77 -6.22
CA ARG A 138 8.10 -10.43 -6.57
C ARG A 138 7.03 -9.92 -5.61
N GLN A 139 6.18 -10.81 -5.11
CA GLN A 139 5.05 -10.48 -4.23
C GLN A 139 5.30 -10.99 -2.81
N GLN A 140 4.81 -10.24 -1.82
CA GLN A 140 4.98 -10.58 -0.41
C GLN A 140 4.44 -11.98 -0.09
N GLU A 141 3.29 -12.32 -0.65
CA GLU A 141 2.58 -13.57 -0.41
C GLU A 141 3.33 -14.80 -0.95
N GLU A 142 4.22 -14.60 -1.92
CA GLU A 142 5.04 -15.67 -2.50
C GLU A 142 6.24 -16.04 -1.64
N ILE A 143 6.74 -15.10 -0.82
CA ILE A 143 7.92 -15.30 0.03
C ILE A 143 7.66 -16.44 1.03
N PRO A 144 8.55 -17.44 1.14
CA PRO A 144 8.34 -18.60 2.02
C PRO A 144 8.07 -18.25 3.49
N PHE A 145 8.61 -17.13 3.95
CA PHE A 145 8.36 -16.61 5.30
C PHE A 145 6.88 -16.24 5.50
N TYR A 146 6.24 -15.62 4.52
CA TYR A 146 4.84 -15.22 4.61
C TYR A 146 3.87 -16.38 4.27
N LYS A 147 4.22 -17.25 3.32
CA LYS A 147 3.39 -18.41 2.94
C LYS A 147 2.98 -19.30 4.10
N LYS A 148 3.80 -19.33 5.16
CA LYS A 148 3.57 -20.16 6.35
C LYS A 148 2.78 -19.43 7.44
N GLN A 149 2.32 -18.19 7.19
CA GLN A 149 1.62 -17.36 8.18
C GLN A 149 0.17 -17.15 7.78
N THR A 150 -0.72 -17.22 8.76
CA THR A 150 -2.11 -16.79 8.65
C THR A 150 -2.29 -15.53 9.49
N ARG A 151 -2.48 -14.38 8.83
CA ARG A 151 -2.67 -13.09 9.51
C ARG A 151 -4.15 -12.81 9.69
N LEU A 152 -4.66 -12.93 10.89
CA LEU A 152 -6.05 -12.58 11.23
C LEU A 152 -6.13 -11.13 11.73
N VAL A 153 -5.47 -10.83 12.84
CA VAL A 153 -5.51 -9.49 13.47
C VAL A 153 -4.71 -8.48 12.65
N LEU A 154 -3.57 -8.88 12.11
CA LEU A 154 -2.65 -8.03 11.36
C LEU A 154 -2.87 -8.10 9.83
N LYS A 155 -4.04 -8.53 9.37
CA LYS A 155 -4.30 -8.72 7.93
C LYS A 155 -4.10 -7.45 7.09
N ASN A 156 -4.41 -6.29 7.67
CA ASN A 156 -4.31 -5.00 6.98
C ASN A 156 -2.93 -4.33 7.12
N CYS A 157 -2.04 -4.87 7.97
CA CYS A 157 -0.69 -4.34 8.13
C CYS A 157 0.12 -4.50 6.84
N GLY A 158 0.69 -3.40 6.37
CA GLY A 158 1.42 -3.35 5.10
C GLY A 158 0.55 -3.03 3.88
N HIS A 159 -0.78 -2.93 4.04
CA HIS A 159 -1.73 -2.68 2.95
C HIS A 159 -2.42 -1.31 3.05
N ILE A 160 -2.51 -0.77 4.25
CA ILE A 160 -3.15 0.53 4.51
C ILE A 160 -2.23 1.41 5.35
N ASP A 161 -2.51 2.71 5.30
CA ASP A 161 -1.95 3.69 6.23
C ASP A 161 -2.62 3.51 7.61
N ALA A 162 -1.83 3.05 8.59
CA ALA A 162 -2.31 2.76 9.93
C ALA A 162 -2.75 4.01 10.73
N GLU A 163 -2.33 5.22 10.29
CA GLU A 163 -2.66 6.51 10.91
C GLU A 163 -3.85 7.19 10.23
N ASN A 164 -4.40 6.59 9.14
CA ASN A 164 -5.50 7.15 8.36
C ASN A 164 -6.82 6.44 8.67
N ILE A 165 -7.73 7.14 9.37
CA ILE A 165 -9.05 6.61 9.73
C ILE A 165 -9.92 6.28 8.50
N ASN A 166 -9.76 7.00 7.39
CA ASN A 166 -10.52 6.71 6.18
C ASN A 166 -10.11 5.35 5.60
N GLU A 167 -8.82 5.02 5.58
CA GLU A 167 -8.37 3.71 5.11
C GLU A 167 -8.82 2.59 6.04
N TYR A 168 -8.89 2.83 7.35
CA TYR A 168 -9.49 1.89 8.29
C TYR A 168 -10.99 1.67 8.03
N LEU A 169 -11.76 2.73 7.73
CA LEU A 169 -13.17 2.62 7.34
C LEU A 169 -13.34 1.84 6.05
N ALA A 170 -12.52 2.11 5.03
CA ALA A 170 -12.59 1.46 3.72
C ALA A 170 -12.35 -0.07 3.80
N VAL A 171 -11.54 -0.55 4.75
CA VAL A 171 -11.28 -1.99 4.95
C VAL A 171 -12.22 -2.65 5.97
N GLY A 172 -13.36 -2.05 6.25
CA GLY A 172 -14.41 -2.58 7.14
C GLY A 172 -14.28 -2.16 8.61
N GLY A 173 -13.56 -1.06 8.88
CA GLY A 173 -13.49 -0.46 10.20
C GLY A 173 -14.86 -0.10 10.75
N TYR A 174 -15.04 -0.27 12.07
CA TYR A 174 -16.29 -0.03 12.82
C TYR A 174 -17.51 -0.87 12.41
N GLN A 175 -17.45 -1.79 11.45
CA GLN A 175 -18.59 -2.62 11.07
C GLN A 175 -19.05 -3.54 12.20
N ALA A 176 -18.12 -4.06 13.01
CA ALA A 176 -18.47 -4.84 14.20
C ALA A 176 -19.20 -3.99 15.25
N LEU A 177 -18.74 -2.76 15.49
CA LEU A 177 -19.42 -1.81 16.39
C LEU A 177 -20.82 -1.48 15.89
N ARG A 178 -20.97 -1.17 14.59
CA ARG A 178 -22.27 -0.97 13.96
C ARG A 178 -23.22 -2.14 14.21
N LYS A 179 -22.75 -3.36 14.00
CA LYS A 179 -23.54 -4.57 14.25
C LYS A 179 -24.00 -4.65 15.70
N VAL A 180 -23.09 -4.43 16.66
CA VAL A 180 -23.43 -4.49 18.10
C VAL A 180 -24.47 -3.44 18.48
N LEU A 181 -24.30 -2.20 18.03
CA LEU A 181 -25.17 -1.10 18.43
C LEU A 181 -26.57 -1.13 17.82
N PHE A 182 -26.71 -1.67 16.60
CA PHE A 182 -27.96 -1.53 15.85
C PHE A 182 -28.67 -2.85 15.53
N THR A 183 -28.02 -4.00 15.74
CA THR A 183 -28.62 -5.31 15.38
C THR A 183 -28.55 -6.35 16.48
N MET A 184 -27.81 -6.09 17.59
CA MET A 184 -27.69 -7.04 18.69
C MET A 184 -28.43 -6.53 19.93
N GLU A 185 -29.09 -7.43 20.64
CA GLU A 185 -29.64 -7.14 21.95
C GLU A 185 -28.63 -7.45 23.05
N PRO A 186 -28.60 -6.65 24.15
CA PRO A 186 -27.78 -6.96 25.31
C PRO A 186 -28.15 -8.33 25.87
N ARG A 187 -27.17 -9.21 26.02
CA ARG A 187 -27.40 -10.45 26.77
C ARG A 187 -27.63 -10.09 28.26
N ARG A 188 -28.77 -10.54 28.80
CA ARG A 188 -29.06 -10.45 30.22
C ARG A 188 -28.24 -11.48 31.02
#